data_934383d4735d413db10cd0f499f23480
#
_entry.id   934383d4735d413db10cd0f499f23480
#
_cell.length_a   1.000
_cell.length_b   1.000
_cell.length_c   1.000
_cell.angle_alpha   90.00
_cell.angle_beta   90.00
_cell.angle_gamma   90.00
#
_symmetry.space_group_name_H-M   'P 1'
#
loop_
_entity.id
_entity.type
_entity.pdbx_description
1 polymer ?
#
loop_
_entity_poly.entity_id
_entity_poly.type
_entity_poly.pdbx_seq_one_letter_code
_entity_poly.pdbx_strand_id
1 'polypeptide(L)'
;LFRSIVLFVDFSQIYFNVAMDIPDDGNIFLNETERQKYLNQKPVYVNSVNMGRKGVMIVESEESYSEISVSIRAAFNAGIVNGELSLDSKTKEMLKRAQIYIYIIGGNGEDAAKVVTGFPAFQDFIIKGGVYSKEIYGVPISFSGANAADNSMFISQIKI
;
A
#
# COMPACT_ATOMS: atom_id res chain seq x y z
N LEU A 1 -23.77 17.17 -22.84
CA LEU A 1 -22.61 16.26 -22.85
C LEU A 1 -22.20 16.02 -21.41
N PHE A 2 -22.57 14.86 -20.86
CA PHE A 2 -22.03 14.40 -19.59
C PHE A 2 -20.55 14.08 -19.82
N ARG A 3 -19.68 14.80 -19.17
CA ARG A 3 -18.23 14.51 -19.14
C ARG A 3 -17.92 13.89 -17.79
N SER A 4 -17.98 12.56 -17.69
CA SER A 4 -17.40 11.84 -16.59
C SER A 4 -15.95 11.47 -16.90
N ILE A 5 -15.10 11.50 -15.91
CA ILE A 5 -13.75 10.95 -15.97
C ILE A 5 -13.70 9.67 -15.14
N VAL A 6 -12.83 8.76 -15.53
CA VAL A 6 -12.53 7.56 -14.75
C VAL A 6 -11.06 7.63 -14.33
N LEU A 7 -10.84 7.62 -13.03
CA LEU A 7 -9.51 7.66 -12.41
C LEU A 7 -9.19 6.29 -11.83
N PHE A 8 -8.02 5.74 -12.17
CA PHE A 8 -7.47 4.55 -11.54
C PHE A 8 -6.43 4.98 -10.49
N VAL A 9 -6.60 4.53 -9.27
CA VAL A 9 -5.71 4.86 -8.15
C VAL A 9 -5.18 3.57 -7.53
N ASP A 10 -3.88 3.32 -7.69
CA ASP A 10 -3.20 2.32 -6.88
C ASP A 10 -2.91 2.90 -5.50
N PHE A 11 -3.22 2.14 -4.45
CA PHE A 11 -2.88 2.52 -3.09
C PHE A 11 -2.22 1.36 -2.34
N SER A 12 -1.33 1.72 -1.43
CA SER A 12 -0.73 0.80 -0.47
C SER A 12 -0.78 1.44 0.91
N GLN A 13 -1.26 0.69 1.89
CA GLN A 13 -1.30 1.10 3.27
C GLN A 13 -0.44 0.14 4.08
N ILE A 14 0.74 0.63 4.49
CA ILE A 14 1.71 -0.15 5.25
C ILE A 14 1.34 -0.03 6.73
N TYR A 15 1.15 -1.16 7.39
CA TYR A 15 0.91 -1.23 8.84
C TYR A 15 2.21 -1.28 9.60
N PHE A 16 3.14 -2.12 9.16
CA PHE A 16 4.47 -2.24 9.73
C PHE A 16 5.45 -2.86 8.72
N ASN A 17 6.71 -2.70 9.02
CA ASN A 17 7.81 -3.31 8.27
C ASN A 17 8.48 -4.37 9.15
N VAL A 18 8.79 -5.52 8.57
CA VAL A 18 9.64 -6.55 9.15
C VAL A 18 10.96 -6.50 8.41
N ALA A 19 12.03 -6.13 9.10
CA ALA A 19 13.37 -6.10 8.54
C ALA A 19 14.23 -7.20 9.18
N MET A 20 15.13 -7.76 8.39
CA MET A 20 16.15 -8.68 8.90
C MET A 20 17.15 -7.89 9.72
N ASP A 21 17.48 -8.39 10.90
CA ASP A 21 18.61 -7.91 11.69
C ASP A 21 19.89 -8.53 11.12
N ILE A 22 20.68 -7.69 10.47
CA ILE A 22 21.92 -8.12 9.82
C ILE A 22 23.01 -8.19 10.88
N PRO A 23 23.78 -9.32 10.99
CA PRO A 23 24.90 -9.43 11.91
C PRO A 23 25.93 -8.30 11.74
N ASP A 24 26.62 -7.92 12.81
CA ASP A 24 27.59 -6.81 12.82
C ASP A 24 28.72 -6.98 11.80
N ASP A 25 29.11 -8.22 11.50
CA ASP A 25 30.10 -8.55 10.46
C ASP A 25 29.52 -8.55 9.03
N GLY A 26 28.23 -8.29 8.90
CA GLY A 26 27.50 -8.29 7.62
C GLY A 26 27.33 -9.69 7.00
N ASN A 27 27.74 -10.76 7.68
CA ASN A 27 27.69 -12.11 7.14
C ASN A 27 26.34 -12.79 7.45
N ILE A 28 25.53 -13.00 6.42
CA ILE A 28 24.22 -13.67 6.54
C ILE A 28 24.29 -15.19 6.38
N PHE A 29 25.46 -15.75 6.07
CA PHE A 29 25.66 -17.19 5.93
C PHE A 29 25.91 -17.83 7.29
N LEU A 30 25.49 -19.07 7.44
CA LEU A 30 25.65 -19.83 8.68
C LEU A 30 27.15 -19.99 9.07
N ASN A 31 28.03 -20.16 8.08
CA ASN A 31 29.46 -20.29 8.26
C ASN A 31 30.19 -20.01 6.94
N GLU A 32 31.53 -19.92 6.99
CA GLU A 32 32.35 -19.62 5.82
C GLU A 32 32.28 -20.72 4.74
N THR A 33 32.10 -21.97 5.10
CA THR A 33 31.94 -23.07 4.14
C THR A 33 30.71 -22.88 3.27
N GLU A 34 29.58 -22.55 3.89
CA GLU A 34 28.33 -22.25 3.17
C GLU A 34 28.47 -20.96 2.34
N ARG A 35 29.14 -19.96 2.88
CA ARG A 35 29.42 -18.71 2.16
C ARG A 35 30.19 -18.98 0.87
N GLN A 36 31.31 -19.71 0.91
CA GLN A 36 32.13 -20.04 -0.26
C GLN A 36 31.36 -20.87 -1.28
N LYS A 37 30.50 -21.80 -0.83
CA LYS A 37 29.68 -22.63 -1.70
C LYS A 37 28.67 -21.85 -2.52
N TYR A 38 28.02 -20.85 -1.94
CA TYR A 38 26.92 -20.14 -2.58
C TYR A 38 27.27 -18.78 -3.17
N LEU A 39 28.35 -18.16 -2.71
CA LEU A 39 28.71 -16.79 -3.11
C LEU A 39 28.84 -16.61 -4.62
N ASN A 40 29.41 -17.61 -5.31
CA ASN A 40 29.58 -17.59 -6.77
C ASN A 40 28.24 -17.60 -7.53
N GLN A 41 27.14 -18.01 -6.89
CA GLN A 41 25.81 -18.01 -7.48
C GLN A 41 25.13 -16.65 -7.36
N LYS A 42 25.80 -15.67 -6.73
CA LYS A 42 25.28 -14.31 -6.47
C LYS A 42 23.90 -14.35 -5.83
N PRO A 43 23.74 -15.02 -4.68
CA PRO A 43 22.42 -15.16 -4.07
C PRO A 43 21.89 -13.80 -3.59
N VAL A 44 20.58 -13.68 -3.70
CA VAL A 44 19.81 -12.54 -3.19
C VAL A 44 18.89 -13.04 -2.10
N TYR A 45 18.72 -12.27 -1.05
CA TYR A 45 17.79 -12.58 0.02
C TYR A 45 16.81 -11.44 0.25
N VAL A 46 15.66 -11.74 0.83
CA VAL A 46 14.68 -10.74 1.24
C VAL A 46 15.14 -10.14 2.56
N ASN A 47 15.49 -8.88 2.57
CA ASN A 47 15.99 -8.18 3.75
C ASN A 47 14.90 -7.39 4.48
N SER A 48 13.79 -7.05 3.82
CA SER A 48 12.62 -6.51 4.51
C SER A 48 11.31 -6.78 3.77
N VAL A 49 10.21 -6.81 4.53
CA VAL A 49 8.86 -7.02 4.04
C VAL A 49 7.93 -5.97 4.64
N ASN A 50 7.19 -5.28 3.80
CA ASN A 50 6.11 -4.40 4.23
C ASN A 50 4.81 -5.20 4.36
N MET A 51 4.24 -5.18 5.52
CA MET A 51 2.95 -5.80 5.84
C MET A 51 1.86 -4.73 5.84
N GLY A 52 0.72 -5.05 5.24
CA GLY A 52 -0.38 -4.09 5.15
C GLY A 52 -1.49 -4.54 4.21
N ARG A 53 -2.12 -3.59 3.55
CA ARG A 53 -3.08 -3.83 2.48
C ARG A 53 -2.71 -3.01 1.24
N LYS A 54 -3.06 -3.56 0.09
CA LYS A 54 -2.86 -2.94 -1.22
C LYS A 54 -4.15 -3.07 -2.03
N GLY A 55 -4.44 -2.10 -2.87
CA GLY A 55 -5.62 -2.22 -3.73
C GLY A 55 -5.59 -1.26 -4.89
N VAL A 56 -6.60 -1.44 -5.73
CA VAL A 56 -6.93 -0.54 -6.84
C VAL A 56 -8.28 0.08 -6.56
N MET A 57 -8.34 1.38 -6.73
CA MET A 57 -9.58 2.15 -6.65
C MET A 57 -9.91 2.69 -8.04
N ILE A 58 -11.14 2.50 -8.47
CA ILE A 58 -11.68 3.11 -9.67
C ILE A 58 -12.66 4.18 -9.22
N VAL A 59 -12.41 5.41 -9.62
CA VAL A 59 -13.23 6.57 -9.26
C VAL A 59 -13.84 7.17 -10.51
N GLU A 60 -15.15 7.18 -10.58
CA GLU A 60 -15.90 7.88 -11.61
C GLU A 60 -16.44 9.19 -11.08
N SER A 61 -16.17 10.30 -11.76
CA SER A 61 -16.52 11.66 -11.32
C SER A 61 -16.80 12.59 -12.50
N GLU A 62 -17.66 13.57 -12.27
CA GLU A 62 -17.90 14.69 -13.21
C GLU A 62 -16.88 15.83 -13.02
N GLU A 63 -16.11 15.80 -11.96
CA GLU A 63 -15.06 16.77 -11.65
C GLU A 63 -13.83 16.59 -12.56
N SER A 64 -12.97 17.60 -12.65
CA SER A 64 -11.73 17.47 -13.43
C SER A 64 -10.78 16.44 -12.81
N TYR A 65 -9.92 15.83 -13.63
CA TYR A 65 -8.89 14.90 -13.16
C TYR A 65 -8.05 15.47 -12.01
N SER A 66 -7.63 16.72 -12.12
CA SER A 66 -6.81 17.39 -11.10
C SER A 66 -7.56 17.53 -9.77
N GLU A 67 -8.82 17.94 -9.81
CA GLU A 67 -9.61 18.15 -8.59
C GLU A 67 -9.91 16.84 -7.87
N ILE A 68 -10.41 15.83 -8.60
CA ILE A 68 -10.74 14.56 -7.94
C ILE A 68 -9.49 13.81 -7.46
N SER A 69 -8.37 13.87 -8.18
CA SER A 69 -7.13 13.22 -7.74
C SER A 69 -6.56 13.87 -6.48
N VAL A 70 -6.62 15.20 -6.37
CA VAL A 70 -6.24 15.93 -5.15
C VAL A 70 -7.15 15.57 -4.00
N SER A 71 -8.47 15.48 -4.23
CA SER A 71 -9.45 15.13 -3.20
C SER A 71 -9.26 13.71 -2.66
N ILE A 72 -9.00 12.73 -3.52
CA ILE A 72 -8.69 11.35 -3.11
C ILE A 72 -7.39 11.32 -2.30
N ARG A 73 -6.34 11.99 -2.76
CA ARG A 73 -5.06 12.06 -2.04
C ARG A 73 -5.21 12.75 -0.68
N ALA A 74 -5.98 13.84 -0.62
CA ALA A 74 -6.28 14.52 0.63
C ALA A 74 -7.00 13.60 1.62
N ALA A 75 -7.95 12.77 1.15
CA ALA A 75 -8.67 11.82 2.01
C ALA A 75 -7.74 10.76 2.61
N PHE A 76 -6.79 10.21 1.85
CA PHE A 76 -5.81 9.25 2.38
C PHE A 76 -4.82 9.88 3.37
N ASN A 77 -4.50 11.17 3.21
CA ASN A 77 -3.56 11.90 4.07
C ASN A 77 -4.26 12.59 5.24
N ALA A 78 -5.59 12.61 5.28
CA ALA A 78 -6.33 13.30 6.32
C ALA A 78 -6.18 12.66 7.69
N GLY A 79 -6.09 13.49 8.72
CA GLY A 79 -6.22 13.02 10.10
C GLY A 79 -7.64 12.58 10.41
N ILE A 80 -7.75 11.68 11.40
CA ILE A 80 -9.05 11.23 11.93
C ILE A 80 -9.34 12.05 13.18
N VAL A 81 -10.46 12.77 13.18
CA VAL A 81 -10.92 13.58 14.31
C VAL A 81 -12.34 13.13 14.67
N ASN A 82 -12.54 12.65 15.90
CA ASN A 82 -13.83 12.18 16.41
C ASN A 82 -14.52 11.12 15.50
N GLY A 83 -13.73 10.25 14.88
CA GLY A 83 -14.24 9.21 13.98
C GLY A 83 -14.57 9.70 12.56
N GLU A 84 -14.19 10.92 12.23
CA GLU A 84 -14.36 11.50 10.90
C GLU A 84 -13.03 11.92 10.29
N LEU A 85 -12.95 11.87 8.94
CA LEU A 85 -11.80 12.42 8.22
C LEU A 85 -11.82 13.95 8.29
N SER A 86 -10.69 14.55 8.69
CA SER A 86 -10.49 16.00 8.70
C SER A 86 -10.27 16.53 7.28
N LEU A 87 -11.37 16.79 6.57
CA LEU A 87 -11.37 17.31 5.20
C LEU A 87 -12.16 18.62 5.15
N ASP A 88 -11.77 19.48 4.21
CA ASP A 88 -12.55 20.68 3.88
C ASP A 88 -13.90 20.32 3.21
N SER A 89 -14.82 21.28 3.23
CA SER A 89 -16.18 21.07 2.74
C SER A 89 -16.22 20.78 1.23
N LYS A 90 -15.35 21.41 0.44
CA LYS A 90 -15.28 21.20 -1.02
C LYS A 90 -14.88 19.77 -1.33
N THR A 91 -13.81 19.29 -0.71
CA THR A 91 -13.33 17.90 -0.86
C THR A 91 -14.39 16.88 -0.47
N LYS A 92 -15.10 17.10 0.65
CA LYS A 92 -16.20 16.23 1.08
C LYS A 92 -17.32 16.17 0.03
N GLU A 93 -17.74 17.32 -0.50
CA GLU A 93 -18.80 17.38 -1.51
C GLU A 93 -18.42 16.70 -2.83
N MET A 94 -17.17 16.82 -3.26
CA MET A 94 -16.67 16.14 -4.45
C MET A 94 -16.67 14.61 -4.27
N LEU A 95 -16.19 14.13 -3.12
CA LEU A 95 -16.18 12.70 -2.81
C LEU A 95 -17.58 12.11 -2.62
N LYS A 96 -18.57 12.91 -2.14
CA LYS A 96 -19.97 12.47 -2.06
C LYS A 96 -20.60 12.21 -3.42
N ARG A 97 -20.19 12.96 -4.45
CA ARG A 97 -20.74 12.84 -5.82
C ARG A 97 -20.03 11.78 -6.66
N ALA A 98 -18.81 11.39 -6.26
CA ALA A 98 -18.03 10.38 -6.96
C ALA A 98 -18.58 8.97 -6.72
N GLN A 99 -18.53 8.12 -7.74
CA GLN A 99 -18.72 6.67 -7.60
C GLN A 99 -17.34 6.02 -7.43
N ILE A 100 -17.18 5.23 -6.38
CA ILE A 100 -15.88 4.67 -6.01
C ILE A 100 -16.02 3.15 -5.89
N TYR A 101 -15.24 2.43 -6.68
CA TYR A 101 -15.11 0.98 -6.64
C TYR A 101 -13.74 0.62 -6.08
N ILE A 102 -13.68 -0.28 -5.12
CA ILE A 102 -12.42 -0.64 -4.45
C ILE A 102 -12.23 -2.14 -4.52
N TYR A 103 -11.03 -2.54 -4.97
CA TYR A 103 -10.56 -3.91 -4.98
C TYR A 103 -9.34 -4.00 -4.06
N ILE A 104 -9.40 -4.86 -3.05
CA ILE A 104 -8.37 -4.95 -2.01
C ILE A 104 -7.67 -6.30 -2.06
N ILE A 105 -6.36 -6.26 -1.87
CA ILE A 105 -5.51 -7.42 -1.57
C ILE A 105 -5.03 -7.27 -0.13
N GLY A 106 -5.37 -8.22 0.72
CA GLY A 106 -5.11 -8.16 2.16
C GLY A 106 -6.27 -7.55 2.95
N GLY A 107 -6.10 -7.42 4.24
CA GLY A 107 -7.16 -7.09 5.18
C GLY A 107 -7.76 -8.35 5.81
N ASN A 108 -8.99 -8.27 6.30
CA ASN A 108 -9.68 -9.40 6.97
C ASN A 108 -10.39 -10.39 6.02
N GLY A 109 -10.11 -10.34 4.73
CA GLY A 109 -10.68 -11.23 3.72
C GLY A 109 -12.13 -10.92 3.30
N GLU A 110 -12.92 -10.28 4.14
CA GLU A 110 -14.31 -9.89 3.83
C GLU A 110 -14.37 -8.65 2.92
N ASP A 111 -13.25 -7.96 2.79
CA ASP A 111 -13.13 -6.68 2.09
C ASP A 111 -12.52 -6.80 0.68
N ALA A 112 -12.39 -8.00 0.13
CA ALA A 112 -11.65 -8.25 -1.11
C ALA A 112 -12.17 -7.50 -2.34
N ALA A 113 -13.47 -7.20 -2.40
CA ALA A 113 -14.05 -6.33 -3.42
C ALA A 113 -15.25 -5.60 -2.84
N LYS A 114 -15.17 -4.29 -2.75
CA LYS A 114 -16.26 -3.45 -2.25
C LYS A 114 -16.65 -2.39 -3.25
N VAL A 115 -17.94 -2.22 -3.43
CA VAL A 115 -18.50 -1.00 -4.02
C VAL A 115 -18.76 -0.01 -2.88
N VAL A 116 -18.04 1.08 -2.92
CA VAL A 116 -18.15 2.15 -1.93
C VAL A 116 -18.98 3.27 -2.54
N THR A 117 -20.20 3.43 -2.09
CA THR A 117 -21.10 4.46 -2.60
C THR A 117 -21.21 5.61 -1.61
N GLY A 118 -20.77 6.78 -2.05
CA GLY A 118 -20.83 8.02 -1.29
C GLY A 118 -19.73 8.16 -0.22
N PHE A 119 -19.61 9.39 0.28
CA PHE A 119 -18.55 9.77 1.21
C PHE A 119 -18.55 9.00 2.53
N PRO A 120 -19.69 8.71 3.20
CA PRO A 120 -19.64 7.98 4.46
C PRO A 120 -19.04 6.59 4.35
N ALA A 121 -19.38 5.84 3.30
CA ALA A 121 -18.82 4.51 3.09
C ALA A 121 -17.32 4.58 2.70
N PHE A 122 -16.91 5.60 1.95
CA PHE A 122 -15.51 5.86 1.66
C PHE A 122 -14.71 6.25 2.91
N GLN A 123 -15.28 7.10 3.75
CA GLN A 123 -14.70 7.47 5.05
C GLN A 123 -14.50 6.23 5.93
N ASP A 124 -15.51 5.40 6.08
CA ASP A 124 -15.45 4.14 6.81
C ASP A 124 -14.34 3.22 6.29
N PHE A 125 -14.20 3.12 4.97
CA PHE A 125 -13.14 2.33 4.33
C PHE A 125 -11.75 2.83 4.71
N ILE A 126 -11.52 4.16 4.68
CA ILE A 126 -10.24 4.76 5.08
C ILE A 126 -9.97 4.51 6.56
N ILE A 127 -10.94 4.82 7.43
CA ILE A 127 -10.79 4.73 8.89
C ILE A 127 -10.56 3.28 9.33
N LYS A 128 -11.45 2.37 8.96
CA LYS A 128 -11.35 0.95 9.38
C LYS A 128 -10.10 0.28 8.84
N GLY A 129 -9.72 0.61 7.63
CA GLY A 129 -8.52 0.04 7.04
C GLY A 129 -7.21 0.62 7.53
N GLY A 130 -7.24 1.71 8.28
CA GLY A 130 -6.07 2.28 8.96
C GLY A 130 -5.74 1.63 10.29
N VAL A 131 -6.63 0.79 10.81
CA VAL A 131 -6.46 0.15 12.12
C VAL A 131 -5.69 -1.15 11.98
N TYR A 132 -4.51 -1.19 12.59
CA TYR A 132 -3.77 -2.43 12.82
C TYR A 132 -4.24 -3.08 14.11
N SER A 133 -4.54 -4.37 14.06
CA SER A 133 -4.94 -5.16 15.23
C SER A 133 -4.48 -6.61 15.10
N LYS A 134 -4.72 -7.42 16.12
CA LYS A 134 -4.45 -8.86 16.08
C LYS A 134 -5.27 -9.59 15.02
N GLU A 135 -6.43 -9.05 14.69
CA GLU A 135 -7.34 -9.57 13.66
C GLU A 135 -7.04 -8.98 12.28
N ILE A 136 -6.42 -7.78 12.23
CA ILE A 136 -6.10 -7.05 11.01
C ILE A 136 -4.60 -6.73 10.97
N TYR A 137 -3.78 -7.75 10.78
CA TYR A 137 -2.31 -7.61 10.73
C TYR A 137 -1.75 -7.41 9.31
N GLY A 138 -2.62 -7.46 8.31
CA GLY A 138 -2.24 -7.28 6.92
C GLY A 138 -1.61 -8.53 6.28
N VAL A 139 -1.21 -8.35 5.03
CA VAL A 139 -0.48 -9.35 4.25
C VAL A 139 0.82 -8.74 3.73
N PRO A 140 1.79 -9.55 3.28
CA PRO A 140 2.96 -9.03 2.56
C PRO A 140 2.51 -8.30 1.29
N ILE A 141 2.80 -7.00 1.17
CA ILE A 141 2.40 -6.18 0.04
C ILE A 141 3.58 -5.72 -0.82
N SER A 142 4.76 -5.68 -0.24
CA SER A 142 6.02 -5.43 -0.94
C SER A 142 7.20 -5.94 -0.12
N PHE A 143 8.32 -6.17 -0.78
CA PHE A 143 9.56 -6.57 -0.14
C PHE A 143 10.75 -5.86 -0.79
N SER A 144 11.85 -5.78 -0.09
CA SER A 144 13.15 -5.42 -0.64
C SER A 144 14.10 -6.61 -0.57
N GLY A 145 15.03 -6.64 -1.51
CA GLY A 145 16.07 -7.65 -1.59
C GLY A 145 17.46 -7.05 -1.42
N ALA A 146 18.39 -7.85 -0.97
CA ALA A 146 19.79 -7.49 -0.90
C ALA A 146 20.69 -8.61 -1.44
N ASN A 147 21.85 -8.23 -1.95
CA ASN A 147 22.89 -9.16 -2.38
C ASN A 147 23.55 -9.77 -1.17
N ALA A 148 23.64 -11.10 -1.11
CA ALA A 148 24.21 -11.80 0.05
C ALA A 148 25.74 -11.60 0.20
N ALA A 149 26.40 -11.07 -0.82
CA ALA A 149 27.83 -10.86 -0.80
C ALA A 149 28.25 -9.66 0.05
N ASP A 150 27.45 -8.59 0.03
CA ASP A 150 27.83 -7.27 0.57
C ASP A 150 26.65 -6.49 1.17
N ASN A 151 25.47 -7.12 1.24
CA ASN A 151 24.21 -6.52 1.69
C ASN A 151 23.75 -5.29 0.88
N SER A 152 24.33 -5.05 -0.29
CA SER A 152 23.89 -3.98 -1.17
C SER A 152 22.46 -4.23 -1.68
N MET A 153 21.71 -3.17 -1.90
CA MET A 153 20.34 -3.28 -2.39
C MET A 153 20.28 -4.02 -3.74
N PHE A 154 19.44 -5.03 -3.83
CA PHE A 154 19.13 -5.70 -5.07
C PHE A 154 18.09 -4.91 -5.87
N ILE A 155 18.44 -4.53 -7.10
CA ILE A 155 17.54 -3.84 -8.03
C ILE A 155 17.34 -4.73 -9.25
N SER A 156 16.11 -5.22 -9.43
CA SER A 156 15.72 -5.93 -10.65
C SER A 156 15.39 -4.94 -11.76
N GLN A 157 16.08 -5.03 -12.88
CA GLN A 157 15.77 -4.27 -14.09
C GLN A 157 14.97 -5.16 -15.04
N ILE A 158 13.70 -4.83 -15.25
CA ILE A 158 12.90 -5.44 -16.32
C ILE A 158 13.12 -4.60 -17.57
N LYS A 159 13.82 -5.17 -18.57
CA LYS A 159 13.85 -4.58 -19.92
C LYS A 159 12.56 -5.00 -20.63
N ILE A 160 11.74 -4.03 -20.94
CA ILE A 160 10.55 -4.16 -21.77
C ILE A 160 10.97 -3.93 -23.22
#